data_4bc1219818a23d1500246b20e930ee33
#
_entry.id   4bc1219818a23d1500246b20e930ee33
#
_cell.length_a   1.000
_cell.length_b   1.000
_cell.length_c   1.000
_cell.angle_alpha   90.00
_cell.angle_beta   90.00
_cell.angle_gamma   90.00
#
_symmetry.space_group_name_H-M   'P 1'
#
loop_
_entity.id
_entity.type
_entity.pdbx_description
1 polymer ?
#
loop_
_entity_poly.entity_id
_entity_poly.type
_entity_poly.pdbx_seq_one_letter_code
_entity_poly.pdbx_strand_id
1 'polypeptide(L)' 'MSLVVYSKPSCVQCTATYRALDAKGIKYTVVDLTTNPAALEYVMDELGYSAAPVVVASDQDHWSGFRPDLIDKHAA' A
#
# COMPACT_ATOMS: atom_id res chain seq x y z
N MET A 1 -5.14 -2.60 14.20
CA MET A 1 -5.30 -3.07 12.82
C MET A 1 -4.14 -2.55 11.99
N SER A 2 -3.55 -3.38 11.15
CA SER A 2 -2.41 -2.97 10.35
C SER A 2 -2.75 -3.02 8.87
N LEU A 3 -2.12 -2.13 8.10
CA LEU A 3 -2.26 -2.07 6.65
C LEU A 3 -1.17 -2.92 5.99
N VAL A 4 -1.40 -3.31 4.76
CA VAL A 4 -0.36 -3.93 3.92
C VAL A 4 -0.06 -2.97 2.78
N VAL A 5 1.21 -2.65 2.58
CA VAL A 5 1.66 -1.80 1.49
C VAL A 5 2.44 -2.67 0.51
N TYR A 6 1.88 -2.87 -0.66
CA TYR A 6 2.55 -3.58 -1.75
C TYR A 6 3.36 -2.55 -2.54
N SER A 7 4.67 -2.77 -2.61
CA SER A 7 5.57 -1.77 -3.18
C SER A 7 6.62 -2.41 -4.08
N LYS A 8 7.50 -1.56 -4.63
CA LYS A 8 8.63 -1.97 -5.45
C LYS A 8 9.82 -1.08 -5.14
N PRO A 9 11.07 -1.51 -5.49
CA PRO A 9 12.24 -0.66 -5.32
C PRO A 9 12.14 0.63 -6.12
N SER A 10 12.82 1.68 -5.64
CA SER A 10 12.91 2.99 -6.33
C SER A 10 11.55 3.63 -6.61
N CYS A 11 10.62 3.47 -5.68
CA CYS A 11 9.27 4.00 -5.83
C CYS A 11 9.10 5.23 -4.93
N VAL A 12 9.05 6.42 -5.54
CA VAL A 12 8.92 7.68 -4.79
C VAL A 12 7.60 7.75 -4.04
N GLN A 13 6.51 7.32 -4.69
CA GLN A 13 5.20 7.33 -4.04
C GLN A 13 5.10 6.31 -2.91
N CYS A 14 5.81 5.20 -3.02
CA CYS A 14 5.89 4.23 -1.92
C CYS A 14 6.55 4.86 -0.69
N THR A 15 7.67 5.56 -0.90
CA THR A 15 8.38 6.26 0.18
C THR A 15 7.48 7.33 0.82
N ALA A 16 6.77 8.10 0.01
CA ALA A 16 5.83 9.11 0.52
C ALA A 16 4.72 8.47 1.36
N THR A 17 4.24 7.31 0.94
CA THR A 17 3.23 6.55 1.67
C THR A 17 3.76 6.10 3.03
N TYR A 18 5.00 5.56 3.08
CA TYR A 18 5.60 5.16 4.36
C TYR A 18 5.71 6.32 5.32
N ARG A 19 6.18 7.47 4.83
CA ARG A 19 6.32 8.67 5.66
C ARG A 19 4.99 9.14 6.23
N ALA A 20 3.96 9.12 5.41
CA ALA A 20 2.63 9.53 5.85
C ALA A 20 2.05 8.57 6.89
N LEU A 21 2.23 7.26 6.70
CA LEU A 21 1.77 6.26 7.67
C LEU A 21 2.54 6.37 8.98
N ASP A 22 3.86 6.55 8.90
CA ASP A 22 4.71 6.71 10.09
C ASP A 22 4.31 7.97 10.88
N ALA A 23 4.06 9.07 10.19
CA ALA A 23 3.68 10.32 10.83
C ALA A 23 2.34 10.22 11.57
N LYS A 24 1.46 9.34 11.12
CA LYS A 24 0.16 9.10 11.76
C LYS A 24 0.20 7.98 12.79
N GLY A 25 1.33 7.33 12.96
CA GLY A 25 1.45 6.19 13.88
C GLY A 25 0.69 4.96 13.43
N ILE A 26 0.39 4.84 12.14
CA ILE A 26 -0.33 3.70 11.59
C ILE A 26 0.66 2.56 11.32
N LYS A 27 0.35 1.37 11.81
CA LYS A 27 1.18 0.20 11.58
C LYS A 27 0.90 -0.40 10.21
N TYR A 28 1.94 -0.86 9.55
CA TYR A 28 1.80 -1.47 8.23
C TYR A 28 2.91 -2.50 7.99
N THR A 29 2.65 -3.41 7.05
CA THR A 29 3.61 -4.40 6.59
C THR A 29 3.91 -4.09 5.11
N VAL A 30 5.18 -4.17 4.72
CA VAL A 30 5.59 -3.94 3.34
C VAL A 30 5.80 -5.27 2.64
N VAL A 31 5.21 -5.42 1.45
CA VAL A 31 5.40 -6.59 0.60
C VAL A 31 5.99 -6.11 -0.72
N ASP A 32 7.15 -6.66 -1.10
CA ASP A 32 7.84 -6.31 -2.33
C ASP A 32 7.25 -7.13 -3.49
N LEU A 33 6.63 -6.45 -4.44
CA LEU A 33 5.99 -7.10 -5.59
C LEU A 33 7.01 -7.72 -6.54
N THR A 34 8.26 -7.25 -6.53
CA THR A 34 9.29 -7.78 -7.42
C THR A 34 9.84 -9.13 -6.97
N THR A 35 9.66 -9.47 -5.70
CA THR A 35 10.16 -10.72 -5.12
C THR A 35 9.05 -11.65 -4.66
N ASN A 36 7.78 -11.26 -4.87
CA ASN A 36 6.63 -12.04 -4.41
C ASN A 36 5.61 -12.17 -5.54
N PRO A 37 5.75 -13.20 -6.41
CA PRO A 37 4.83 -13.36 -7.55
C PRO A 37 3.36 -13.52 -7.15
N ALA A 38 3.10 -14.18 -6.04
CA ALA A 38 1.72 -14.36 -5.57
C ALA A 38 1.08 -13.02 -5.19
N ALA A 39 1.86 -12.13 -4.57
CA ALA A 39 1.37 -10.80 -4.22
C ALA A 39 1.12 -9.97 -5.47
N LEU A 40 2.00 -10.06 -6.46
CA LEU A 40 1.83 -9.35 -7.73
C LEU A 40 0.54 -9.80 -8.43
N GLU A 41 0.30 -11.09 -8.50
CA GLU A 41 -0.92 -11.64 -9.08
C GLU A 41 -2.16 -11.14 -8.33
N TYR A 42 -2.12 -11.14 -7.01
CA TYR A 42 -3.23 -10.66 -6.20
C TYR A 42 -3.55 -9.20 -6.52
N VAL A 43 -2.53 -8.34 -6.56
CA VAL A 43 -2.70 -6.92 -6.81
C VAL A 43 -3.23 -6.65 -8.22
N MET A 44 -2.70 -7.34 -9.22
CA MET A 44 -3.07 -7.11 -10.61
C MET A 44 -4.38 -7.78 -11.00
N ASP A 45 -4.56 -9.05 -10.61
CA ASP A 45 -5.69 -9.84 -11.08
C ASP A 45 -6.92 -9.70 -10.19
N GLU A 46 -6.73 -9.63 -8.88
CA GLU A 46 -7.87 -9.55 -7.97
C GLU A 46 -8.23 -8.11 -7.62
N LEU A 47 -7.25 -7.24 -7.39
CA LEU A 47 -7.53 -5.84 -7.06
C LEU A 47 -7.58 -4.94 -8.30
N GLY A 48 -6.99 -5.36 -9.40
CA GLY A 48 -7.04 -4.62 -10.66
C GLY A 48 -6.09 -3.44 -10.75
N TYR A 49 -5.01 -3.41 -9.96
CA TYR A 49 -4.04 -2.33 -10.00
C TYR A 49 -2.79 -2.73 -10.79
N SER A 50 -2.20 -1.76 -11.49
CA SER A 50 -1.00 -1.97 -12.28
C SER A 50 0.18 -1.11 -11.85
N ALA A 51 0.04 -0.33 -10.77
CA ALA A 51 1.07 0.59 -10.30
C ALA A 51 1.23 0.50 -8.78
N ALA A 52 2.46 0.67 -8.30
CA ALA A 52 2.77 0.73 -6.87
C ALA A 52 2.77 2.19 -6.41
N PRO A 53 2.53 2.47 -5.14
CA PRO A 53 2.17 1.52 -4.10
C PRO A 53 0.70 1.11 -4.18
N VAL A 54 0.39 -0.07 -3.64
CA VAL A 54 -1.00 -0.49 -3.41
C VAL A 54 -1.15 -0.71 -1.91
N VAL A 55 -2.10 -0.03 -1.31
CA VAL A 55 -2.36 -0.11 0.13
C VAL A 55 -3.66 -0.85 0.35
N VAL A 56 -3.62 -1.87 1.20
CA VAL A 56 -4.80 -2.67 1.52
C VAL A 56 -5.05 -2.59 3.01
N ALA A 57 -6.19 -2.01 3.38
CA ALA A 57 -6.64 -1.96 4.76
C ALA A 57 -7.58 -3.13 5.08
N SER A 58 -8.41 -3.49 4.10
CA SER A 58 -9.32 -4.64 4.19
C SER A 58 -9.69 -5.07 2.77
N ASP A 59 -10.48 -6.14 2.65
CA ASP A 59 -10.89 -6.67 1.34
C ASP A 59 -11.60 -5.63 0.47
N GLN A 60 -12.28 -4.67 1.09
CA GLN A 60 -13.04 -3.66 0.36
C GLN A 60 -12.49 -2.25 0.55
N ASP A 61 -11.37 -2.11 1.21
CA ASP A 61 -10.77 -0.80 1.48
C ASP A 61 -9.31 -0.83 1.05
N HIS A 62 -9.06 -0.46 -0.18
CA HIS A 62 -7.72 -0.46 -0.78
C HIS A 62 -7.62 0.62 -1.84
N TRP A 63 -6.40 1.04 -2.16
CA TRP A 63 -6.15 2.04 -3.18
C TRP A 63 -4.74 1.88 -3.76
N SER A 64 -4.49 2.58 -4.86
CA SER A 64 -3.18 2.62 -5.52
C SER A 64 -2.68 4.07 -5.54
N GLY A 65 -1.37 4.23 -5.44
CA GLY A 65 -0.72 5.53 -5.45
C GLY A 65 -0.64 6.16 -4.06
N PHE A 66 -0.03 7.34 -4.01
CA PHE A 66 0.06 8.09 -2.76
C PHE A 66 -1.24 8.87 -2.55
N ARG A 67 -2.01 8.47 -1.57
CA ARG A 67 -3.31 9.06 -1.27
C ARG A 67 -3.36 9.50 0.19
N PRO A 68 -2.85 10.69 0.52
CA PRO A 68 -2.85 11.17 1.90
C PRO A 68 -4.25 11.34 2.46
N ASP A 69 -5.23 11.65 1.63
CA ASP A 69 -6.63 11.75 2.03
C ASP A 69 -7.16 10.42 2.60
N LEU A 70 -6.82 9.31 1.94
CA LEU A 70 -7.25 7.99 2.39
C LEU A 70 -6.44 7.53 3.61
N ILE A 71 -5.16 7.88 3.67
CA ILE A 71 -4.33 7.59 4.85
C ILE A 71 -4.91 8.30 6.08
N ASP A 72 -5.31 9.56 5.92
CA ASP A 72 -5.90 10.33 7.02
C ASP A 72 -7.17 9.69 7.57
N LYS A 73 -7.95 9.04 6.73
CA LYS A 73 -9.17 8.34 7.16
C LYS A 73 -8.87 7.19 8.12
N HIS A 74 -7.66 6.61 8.05
CA HIS A 74 -7.26 5.50 8.90
C HIS A 74 -6.48 5.95 10.13
N ALA A 75 -6.21 7.24 10.27
CA ALA A 75 -5.59 7.80 11.46
C ALA A 75 -6.64 7.88 12.57
N ALA A 76 -6.33 7.30 13.70
CA ALA A 76 -7.26 7.30 14.83
C ALA A 76 -7.12 8.57 15.65
#